data_9866763e707da62e1869dc25e6a2f815
#
_entry.id   9866763e707da62e1869dc25e6a2f815
#
_cell.length_a   1.000
_cell.length_b   1.000
_cell.length_c   1.000
_cell.angle_alpha   90.00
_cell.angle_beta   90.00
_cell.angle_gamma   90.00
#
_symmetry.space_group_name_H-M   'P 1'
#
loop_
_entity.id
_entity.type
_entity.pdbx_description
1 polymer ?
#
loop_
_entity_poly.entity_id
_entity_poly.type
_entity_poly.pdbx_seq_one_letter_code
_entity_poly.pdbx_strand_id
1 'polypeptide(L)'
;MSIEKMLKYQETDMRLIKLENELKNSECAKKMIAFQSATKKSFDTLTSMNDLAKNNMDTIVKYKTKYDDIIKQIDEISNEIVKERDDKQLEYYAKQLEKLFQSLEDMEKEIARTGKDISDAGYRYGKEYEQAGKSSAGFRRYTEEFNKLKKEKAVEANDIIKELKNMEVTLDRELLDKYKKIRASKRPVFVPFHKPNICGGCGMEVAQDVINKLGEGRKIQECPNCGRIIYNQD
;
A
#
# COMPACT_ATOMS: atom_id res chain seq x y z
N MET A 1 -0.68 -47.87 4.68
CA MET A 1 -0.37 -46.56 4.08
C MET A 1 0.84 -45.98 4.81
N SER A 2 1.94 -45.72 4.13
CA SER A 2 3.18 -45.31 4.84
C SER A 2 3.15 -43.79 5.09
N ILE A 3 3.05 -43.37 6.33
CA ILE A 3 3.20 -42.00 6.78
C ILE A 3 4.57 -41.43 6.38
N GLU A 4 5.58 -42.30 6.32
CA GLU A 4 6.94 -41.95 5.90
C GLU A 4 7.00 -41.26 4.55
N LYS A 5 6.17 -41.75 3.58
CA LYS A 5 6.10 -41.08 2.27
C LYS A 5 5.52 -39.68 2.34
N MET A 6 4.54 -39.46 3.20
CA MET A 6 3.98 -38.11 3.41
C MET A 6 4.93 -37.17 4.18
N LEU A 7 5.69 -37.72 5.13
CA LEU A 7 6.71 -36.96 5.83
C LEU A 7 7.83 -36.53 4.88
N LYS A 8 8.27 -37.46 3.99
CA LYS A 8 9.27 -37.12 2.97
C LYS A 8 8.73 -36.10 1.96
N TYR A 9 7.48 -36.21 1.58
CA TYR A 9 6.81 -35.20 0.76
C TYR A 9 6.79 -33.83 1.45
N GLN A 10 6.42 -33.79 2.74
CA GLN A 10 6.46 -32.56 3.53
C GLN A 10 7.86 -31.97 3.64
N GLU A 11 8.89 -32.80 3.84
CA GLU A 11 10.27 -32.35 3.89
C GLU A 11 10.68 -31.66 2.59
N THR A 12 10.37 -32.30 1.45
CA THR A 12 10.64 -31.73 0.13
C THR A 12 9.85 -30.43 -0.09
N ASP A 13 8.58 -30.39 0.30
CA ASP A 13 7.74 -29.17 0.23
C ASP A 13 8.25 -28.06 1.13
N MET A 14 8.79 -28.38 2.30
CA MET A 14 9.40 -27.39 3.20
C MET A 14 10.68 -26.78 2.61
N ARG A 15 11.43 -27.49 1.76
CA ARG A 15 12.54 -26.93 0.99
C ARG A 15 12.05 -25.87 0.01
N LEU A 16 10.96 -26.14 -0.71
CA LEU A 16 10.33 -25.17 -1.61
C LEU A 16 9.88 -23.91 -0.85
N ILE A 17 9.20 -24.12 0.28
CA ILE A 17 8.75 -23.01 1.15
C ILE A 17 9.92 -22.17 1.65
N LYS A 18 11.03 -22.78 1.99
CA LYS A 18 12.24 -22.07 2.42
C LYS A 18 12.77 -21.18 1.30
N LEU A 19 12.86 -21.69 0.08
CA LEU A 19 13.25 -20.91 -1.10
C LEU A 19 12.32 -19.74 -1.37
N GLU A 20 11.02 -19.97 -1.32
CA GLU A 20 10.00 -18.92 -1.48
C GLU A 20 10.15 -17.83 -0.42
N ASN A 21 10.41 -18.22 0.84
CA ASN A 21 10.61 -17.29 1.95
C ASN A 21 11.93 -16.51 1.81
N GLU A 22 13.01 -17.15 1.39
CA GLU A 22 14.28 -16.49 1.11
C GLU A 22 14.12 -15.43 0.02
N LEU A 23 13.43 -15.77 -1.06
CA LEU A 23 13.14 -14.83 -2.14
C LEU A 23 12.29 -13.65 -1.66
N LYS A 24 11.20 -13.93 -0.96
CA LYS A 24 10.28 -12.91 -0.43
C LYS A 24 10.96 -11.97 0.59
N ASN A 25 11.85 -12.52 1.41
CA ASN A 25 12.54 -11.77 2.46
C ASN A 25 13.89 -11.21 2.02
N SER A 26 14.28 -11.40 0.76
CA SER A 26 15.53 -10.88 0.21
C SER A 26 15.59 -9.35 0.33
N GLU A 27 16.80 -8.83 0.41
CA GLU A 27 17.03 -7.38 0.52
C GLU A 27 16.49 -6.63 -0.70
N CYS A 28 16.66 -7.19 -1.89
CA CYS A 28 16.12 -6.61 -3.12
C CYS A 28 14.58 -6.57 -3.11
N ALA A 29 13.89 -7.62 -2.62
CA ALA A 29 12.44 -7.62 -2.48
C ALA A 29 11.94 -6.54 -1.51
N LYS A 30 12.58 -6.43 -0.34
CA LYS A 30 12.23 -5.40 0.67
C LYS A 30 12.46 -3.99 0.13
N LYS A 31 13.60 -3.74 -0.52
CA LYS A 31 13.92 -2.45 -1.12
C LYS A 31 12.97 -2.12 -2.29
N MET A 32 12.67 -3.09 -3.14
CA MET A 32 11.70 -2.94 -4.22
C MET A 32 10.34 -2.45 -3.69
N ILE A 33 9.80 -3.11 -2.67
CA ILE A 33 8.52 -2.72 -2.04
C ILE A 33 8.62 -1.33 -1.41
N ALA A 34 9.70 -1.01 -0.71
CA ALA A 34 9.89 0.30 -0.09
C ALA A 34 9.94 1.42 -1.14
N PHE A 35 10.69 1.24 -2.23
CA PHE A 35 10.75 2.22 -3.32
C PHE A 35 9.43 2.32 -4.09
N GLN A 36 8.71 1.23 -4.29
CA GLN A 36 7.37 1.25 -4.87
C GLN A 36 6.40 2.09 -4.05
N SER A 37 6.39 1.89 -2.72
CA SER A 37 5.56 2.65 -1.80
C SER A 37 5.94 4.14 -1.79
N ALA A 38 7.24 4.46 -1.77
CA ALA A 38 7.74 5.82 -1.83
C ALA A 38 7.34 6.51 -3.14
N THR A 39 7.50 5.83 -4.29
CA THR A 39 7.10 6.35 -5.60
C THR A 39 5.61 6.67 -5.65
N LYS A 40 4.77 5.76 -5.14
CA LYS A 40 3.32 5.98 -5.09
C LYS A 40 2.99 7.19 -4.23
N LYS A 41 3.58 7.29 -3.03
CA LYS A 41 3.35 8.43 -2.13
C LYS A 41 3.74 9.77 -2.78
N SER A 42 4.91 9.83 -3.41
CA SER A 42 5.35 11.04 -4.13
C SER A 42 4.40 11.40 -5.27
N PHE A 43 3.92 10.40 -6.02
CA PHE A 43 2.96 10.63 -7.09
C PHE A 43 1.63 11.19 -6.58
N ASP A 44 1.09 10.62 -5.50
CA ASP A 44 -0.14 11.10 -4.85
C ASP A 44 0.04 12.55 -4.35
N THR A 45 1.20 12.87 -3.77
CA THR A 45 1.55 14.22 -3.33
C THR A 45 1.62 15.19 -4.50
N LEU A 46 2.29 14.84 -5.60
CA LEU A 46 2.38 15.68 -6.80
C LEU A 46 1.01 15.94 -7.43
N THR A 47 0.13 14.93 -7.45
CA THR A 47 -1.26 15.08 -7.91
C THR A 47 -2.02 16.10 -7.07
N SER A 48 -1.94 15.98 -5.74
CA SER A 48 -2.57 16.93 -4.81
C SER A 48 -2.03 18.36 -4.98
N MET A 49 -0.72 18.51 -5.22
CA MET A 49 -0.12 19.83 -5.50
C MET A 49 -0.61 20.44 -6.82
N ASN A 50 -0.81 19.63 -7.85
CA ASN A 50 -1.39 20.07 -9.12
C ASN A 50 -2.82 20.57 -8.95
N ASP A 51 -3.64 19.85 -8.17
CA ASP A 51 -5.02 20.27 -7.89
C ASP A 51 -5.05 21.60 -7.11
N LEU A 52 -4.16 21.77 -6.16
CA LEU A 52 -4.01 23.04 -5.43
C LEU A 52 -3.57 24.18 -6.35
N ALA A 53 -2.62 23.95 -7.26
CA ALA A 53 -2.18 24.95 -8.22
C ALA A 53 -3.33 25.39 -9.14
N LYS A 54 -4.15 24.45 -9.59
CA LYS A 54 -5.35 24.75 -10.39
C LYS A 54 -6.35 25.60 -9.62
N ASN A 55 -6.64 25.25 -8.37
CA ASN A 55 -7.54 26.05 -7.51
C ASN A 55 -7.02 27.47 -7.28
N ASN A 56 -5.72 27.64 -7.08
CA ASN A 56 -5.10 28.95 -6.94
C ASN A 56 -5.21 29.78 -8.23
N MET A 57 -5.04 29.14 -9.38
CA MET A 57 -5.21 29.78 -10.69
C MET A 57 -6.66 30.26 -10.90
N ASP A 58 -7.64 29.42 -10.57
CA ASP A 58 -9.06 29.77 -10.65
C ASP A 58 -9.40 30.94 -9.70
N THR A 59 -8.74 30.99 -8.55
CA THR A 59 -8.90 32.09 -7.58
C THR A 59 -8.35 33.40 -8.13
N ILE A 60 -7.19 33.40 -8.77
CA ILE A 60 -6.62 34.59 -9.41
C ILE A 60 -7.51 35.09 -10.53
N VAL A 61 -8.06 34.20 -11.36
CA VAL A 61 -9.02 34.59 -12.41
C VAL A 61 -10.25 35.28 -11.81
N LYS A 62 -10.79 34.76 -10.71
CA LYS A 62 -11.92 35.39 -10.00
C LYS A 62 -11.56 36.78 -9.45
N TYR A 63 -10.36 36.95 -8.90
CA TYR A 63 -9.89 38.26 -8.45
C TYR A 63 -9.76 39.25 -9.58
N LYS A 64 -9.22 38.81 -10.73
CA LYS A 64 -9.14 39.65 -11.92
C LYS A 64 -10.51 40.15 -12.35
N THR A 65 -11.50 39.26 -12.46
CA THR A 65 -12.89 39.64 -12.84
C THR A 65 -13.47 40.65 -11.85
N LYS A 66 -13.32 40.41 -10.54
CA LYS A 66 -13.79 41.37 -9.51
C LYS A 66 -13.08 42.70 -9.59
N TYR A 67 -11.78 42.71 -9.86
CA TYR A 67 -11.02 43.94 -10.03
C TYR A 67 -11.55 44.77 -11.20
N ASP A 68 -11.74 44.13 -12.37
CA ASP A 68 -12.28 44.80 -13.56
C ASP A 68 -13.69 45.37 -13.30
N ASP A 69 -14.54 44.64 -12.56
CA ASP A 69 -15.88 45.13 -12.15
C ASP A 69 -15.82 46.32 -11.19
N ILE A 70 -14.88 46.31 -10.23
CA ILE A 70 -14.72 47.43 -9.28
C ILE A 70 -14.22 48.68 -10.01
N ILE A 71 -13.23 48.56 -10.88
CA ILE A 71 -12.73 49.66 -11.68
C ILE A 71 -13.84 50.28 -12.51
N LYS A 72 -14.65 49.47 -13.15
CA LYS A 72 -15.80 49.95 -13.91
C LYS A 72 -16.80 50.74 -13.03
N GLN A 73 -17.09 50.26 -11.84
CA GLN A 73 -17.98 50.98 -10.89
C GLN A 73 -17.36 52.30 -10.42
N ILE A 74 -16.07 52.34 -10.19
CA ILE A 74 -15.35 53.60 -9.82
C ILE A 74 -15.44 54.61 -10.95
N ASP A 75 -15.25 54.18 -12.22
CA ASP A 75 -15.35 55.05 -13.40
C ASP A 75 -16.80 55.59 -13.57
N GLU A 76 -17.80 54.73 -13.39
CA GLU A 76 -19.22 55.16 -13.44
C GLU A 76 -19.56 56.21 -12.38
N ILE A 77 -19.14 55.98 -11.11
CA ILE A 77 -19.39 56.91 -10.00
C ILE A 77 -18.58 58.21 -10.23
N SER A 78 -17.38 58.16 -10.71
CA SER A 78 -16.53 59.34 -11.01
C SER A 78 -17.21 60.23 -12.06
N ASN A 79 -17.79 59.61 -13.10
CA ASN A 79 -18.51 60.35 -14.15
C ASN A 79 -19.82 60.99 -13.65
N GLU A 80 -20.49 60.39 -12.66
CA GLU A 80 -21.70 60.95 -12.05
C GLU A 80 -21.36 62.10 -11.09
N ILE A 81 -20.31 61.97 -10.26
CA ILE A 81 -19.87 63.01 -9.35
C ILE A 81 -19.59 64.32 -10.05
N VAL A 82 -18.99 64.31 -11.25
CA VAL A 82 -18.68 65.52 -12.04
C VAL A 82 -19.97 66.30 -12.41
N LYS A 83 -21.10 65.65 -12.55
CA LYS A 83 -22.39 66.23 -12.95
C LYS A 83 -23.24 66.61 -11.76
N GLU A 84 -23.02 66.03 -10.60
CA GLU A 84 -23.87 66.17 -9.40
C GLU A 84 -23.67 67.54 -8.70
N ARG A 85 -24.73 68.11 -8.12
CA ARG A 85 -24.74 69.35 -7.36
C ARG A 85 -25.44 69.22 -6.00
N ASP A 86 -26.05 68.06 -5.72
CA ASP A 86 -26.70 67.79 -4.43
C ASP A 86 -25.69 67.23 -3.43
N ASP A 87 -25.50 67.91 -2.30
CA ASP A 87 -24.55 67.50 -1.25
C ASP A 87 -24.84 66.12 -0.67
N LYS A 88 -26.12 65.75 -0.54
CA LYS A 88 -26.48 64.38 -0.04
C LYS A 88 -26.11 63.27 -1.04
N GLN A 89 -26.24 63.56 -2.30
CA GLN A 89 -25.91 62.62 -3.35
C GLN A 89 -24.35 62.48 -3.45
N LEU A 90 -23.63 63.56 -3.29
CA LEU A 90 -22.17 63.56 -3.22
C LEU A 90 -21.65 62.75 -2.01
N GLU A 91 -22.30 62.91 -0.83
CA GLU A 91 -21.98 62.10 0.35
C GLU A 91 -22.26 60.61 0.13
N TYR A 92 -23.31 60.26 -0.57
CA TYR A 92 -23.63 58.88 -0.95
C TYR A 92 -22.55 58.31 -1.85
N TYR A 93 -22.10 58.98 -2.88
CA TYR A 93 -21.05 58.56 -3.77
C TYR A 93 -19.72 58.40 -3.06
N ALA A 94 -19.36 59.32 -2.14
CA ALA A 94 -18.15 59.23 -1.33
C ALA A 94 -18.13 57.92 -0.51
N LYS A 95 -19.24 57.56 0.15
CA LYS A 95 -19.36 56.30 0.90
C LYS A 95 -19.30 55.06 0.00
N GLN A 96 -19.78 55.15 -1.22
CA GLN A 96 -19.67 54.06 -2.20
C GLN A 96 -18.23 53.85 -2.62
N LEU A 97 -17.49 54.94 -2.97
CA LEU A 97 -16.08 54.89 -3.32
C LEU A 97 -15.23 54.33 -2.18
N GLU A 98 -15.49 54.75 -0.94
CA GLU A 98 -14.77 54.21 0.22
C GLU A 98 -14.90 52.68 0.35
N LYS A 99 -16.10 52.13 0.14
CA LYS A 99 -16.34 50.70 0.15
C LYS A 99 -15.62 49.96 -1.02
N LEU A 100 -15.56 50.59 -2.19
CA LEU A 100 -14.88 50.00 -3.34
C LEU A 100 -13.34 50.02 -3.11
N PHE A 101 -12.79 51.09 -2.58
CA PHE A 101 -11.37 51.16 -2.20
C PHE A 101 -11.01 50.13 -1.13
N GLN A 102 -11.84 49.98 -0.08
CA GLN A 102 -11.62 48.94 0.93
C GLN A 102 -11.63 47.53 0.29
N SER A 103 -12.55 47.27 -0.65
CA SER A 103 -12.60 45.99 -1.36
C SER A 103 -11.35 45.74 -2.22
N LEU A 104 -10.77 46.79 -2.83
CA LEU A 104 -9.50 46.69 -3.57
C LEU A 104 -8.33 46.37 -2.64
N GLU A 105 -8.23 47.07 -1.48
CA GLU A 105 -7.17 46.78 -0.51
C GLU A 105 -7.21 45.33 0.02
N ASP A 106 -8.41 44.84 0.33
CA ASP A 106 -8.59 43.47 0.81
C ASP A 106 -8.22 42.46 -0.28
N MET A 107 -8.58 42.73 -1.53
CA MET A 107 -8.22 41.92 -2.69
C MET A 107 -6.71 41.94 -2.93
N GLU A 108 -6.03 43.05 -2.81
CA GLU A 108 -4.56 43.15 -2.94
C GLU A 108 -3.85 42.25 -1.92
N LYS A 109 -4.31 42.27 -0.65
CA LYS A 109 -3.76 41.41 0.41
C LYS A 109 -3.93 39.93 0.08
N GLU A 110 -5.12 39.54 -0.40
CA GLU A 110 -5.39 38.17 -0.75
C GLU A 110 -4.62 37.70 -2.01
N ILE A 111 -4.43 38.56 -3.00
CA ILE A 111 -3.58 38.28 -4.17
C ILE A 111 -2.13 38.08 -3.75
N ALA A 112 -1.60 38.95 -2.88
CA ALA A 112 -0.24 38.81 -2.38
C ALA A 112 -0.03 37.52 -1.59
N ARG A 113 -1.01 37.13 -0.76
CA ARG A 113 -1.00 35.86 -0.04
C ARG A 113 -1.03 34.66 -1.00
N THR A 114 -1.95 34.67 -1.96
CA THR A 114 -2.06 33.58 -2.96
C THR A 114 -0.78 33.47 -3.80
N GLY A 115 -0.17 34.58 -4.17
CA GLY A 115 1.13 34.62 -4.87
C GLY A 115 2.25 33.96 -4.08
N LYS A 116 2.32 34.22 -2.78
CA LYS A 116 3.28 33.56 -1.87
C LYS A 116 3.02 32.05 -1.80
N ASP A 117 1.76 31.65 -1.61
CA ASP A 117 1.38 30.24 -1.54
C ASP A 117 1.73 29.48 -2.84
N ILE A 118 1.57 30.10 -4.00
CA ILE A 118 1.98 29.54 -5.31
C ILE A 118 3.50 29.39 -5.36
N SER A 119 4.26 30.37 -4.94
CA SER A 119 5.73 30.32 -4.93
C SER A 119 6.25 29.20 -4.03
N ASP A 120 5.71 29.10 -2.81
CA ASP A 120 6.08 28.05 -1.85
C ASP A 120 5.66 26.64 -2.34
N ALA A 121 4.51 26.54 -3.00
CA ALA A 121 4.06 25.30 -3.62
C ALA A 121 4.96 24.87 -4.78
N GLY A 122 5.39 25.81 -5.63
CA GLY A 122 6.33 25.55 -6.71
C GLY A 122 7.67 24.98 -6.24
N TYR A 123 8.24 25.57 -5.18
CA TYR A 123 9.47 25.06 -4.57
C TYR A 123 9.31 23.63 -4.01
N ARG A 124 8.22 23.38 -3.29
CA ARG A 124 7.91 22.04 -2.75
C ARG A 124 7.66 21.02 -3.87
N TYR A 125 6.97 21.41 -4.93
CA TYR A 125 6.76 20.56 -6.10
C TYR A 125 8.07 20.12 -6.75
N GLY A 126 9.02 21.03 -6.94
CA GLY A 126 10.34 20.71 -7.50
C GLY A 126 11.09 19.65 -6.67
N LYS A 127 11.10 19.82 -5.33
CA LYS A 127 11.71 18.83 -4.43
C LYS A 127 11.03 17.48 -4.48
N GLU A 128 9.70 17.44 -4.45
CA GLU A 128 8.94 16.19 -4.50
C GLU A 128 9.10 15.48 -5.85
N TYR A 129 9.16 16.23 -6.94
CA TYR A 129 9.43 15.69 -8.28
C TYR A 129 10.80 15.02 -8.37
N GLU A 130 11.84 15.66 -7.83
CA GLU A 130 13.18 15.07 -7.73
C GLU A 130 13.18 13.79 -6.89
N GLN A 131 12.50 13.81 -5.74
CA GLN A 131 12.36 12.64 -4.87
C GLN A 131 11.61 11.49 -5.56
N ALA A 132 10.54 11.78 -6.30
CA ALA A 132 9.81 10.82 -7.11
C ALA A 132 10.71 10.16 -8.17
N GLY A 133 11.55 10.94 -8.83
CA GLY A 133 12.55 10.46 -9.78
C GLY A 133 13.54 9.48 -9.15
N LYS A 134 14.11 9.84 -7.99
CA LYS A 134 15.03 8.97 -7.21
C LYS A 134 14.34 7.66 -6.78
N SER A 135 13.13 7.76 -6.29
CA SER A 135 12.35 6.59 -5.86
C SER A 135 12.00 5.67 -7.02
N SER A 136 11.59 6.22 -8.16
CA SER A 136 11.29 5.46 -9.39
C SER A 136 12.52 4.76 -9.95
N ALA A 137 13.68 5.42 -9.94
CA ALA A 137 14.95 4.80 -10.35
C ALA A 137 15.34 3.64 -9.42
N GLY A 138 15.19 3.84 -8.10
CA GLY A 138 15.41 2.81 -7.10
C GLY A 138 14.48 1.60 -7.31
N PHE A 139 13.20 1.84 -7.55
CA PHE A 139 12.23 0.78 -7.82
C PHE A 139 12.62 -0.06 -9.06
N ARG A 140 12.99 0.58 -10.17
CA ARG A 140 13.45 -0.13 -11.38
C ARG A 140 14.67 -1.00 -11.11
N ARG A 141 15.69 -0.42 -10.47
CA ARG A 141 16.92 -1.15 -10.14
C ARG A 141 16.64 -2.40 -9.29
N TYR A 142 15.91 -2.26 -8.18
CA TYR A 142 15.64 -3.39 -7.31
C TYR A 142 14.64 -4.39 -7.89
N THR A 143 13.78 -3.99 -8.81
CA THR A 143 12.96 -4.90 -9.62
C THR A 143 13.81 -5.77 -10.54
N GLU A 144 14.83 -5.21 -11.17
CA GLU A 144 15.77 -5.98 -12.00
C GLU A 144 16.59 -6.96 -11.17
N GLU A 145 17.12 -6.51 -10.02
CA GLU A 145 17.87 -7.36 -9.08
C GLU A 145 16.98 -8.52 -8.57
N PHE A 146 15.75 -8.23 -8.19
CA PHE A 146 14.78 -9.25 -7.76
C PHE A 146 14.46 -10.25 -8.86
N ASN A 147 14.26 -9.80 -10.09
CA ASN A 147 13.99 -10.67 -11.23
C ASN A 147 15.20 -11.57 -11.56
N LYS A 148 16.43 -11.09 -11.41
CA LYS A 148 17.64 -11.92 -11.53
C LYS A 148 17.66 -13.02 -10.47
N LEU A 149 17.51 -12.63 -9.20
CA LEU A 149 17.47 -13.59 -8.09
C LEU A 149 16.35 -14.62 -8.25
N LYS A 150 15.16 -14.20 -8.72
CA LYS A 150 14.04 -15.09 -9.01
C LYS A 150 14.38 -16.09 -10.11
N LYS A 151 15.08 -15.69 -11.16
CA LYS A 151 15.52 -16.60 -12.24
C LYS A 151 16.56 -17.60 -11.73
N GLU A 152 17.51 -17.17 -10.92
CA GLU A 152 18.52 -18.04 -10.32
C GLU A 152 17.87 -19.11 -9.43
N LYS A 153 16.95 -18.71 -8.56
CA LYS A 153 16.21 -19.61 -7.68
C LYS A 153 15.18 -20.50 -8.41
N ALA A 154 14.74 -20.11 -9.60
CA ALA A 154 13.74 -20.87 -10.36
C ALA A 154 14.24 -22.25 -10.79
N VAL A 155 15.52 -22.43 -11.04
CA VAL A 155 16.08 -23.73 -11.43
C VAL A 155 15.88 -24.72 -10.28
N GLU A 156 16.36 -24.38 -9.08
CA GLU A 156 16.23 -25.20 -7.88
C GLU A 156 14.74 -25.45 -7.52
N ALA A 157 13.90 -24.40 -7.61
CA ALA A 157 12.47 -24.51 -7.34
C ALA A 157 11.80 -25.49 -8.30
N ASN A 158 12.13 -25.44 -9.60
CA ASN A 158 11.57 -26.33 -10.61
C ASN A 158 11.98 -27.81 -10.37
N ASP A 159 13.19 -28.05 -9.92
CA ASP A 159 13.65 -29.41 -9.60
C ASP A 159 12.88 -29.96 -8.39
N ILE A 160 12.69 -29.16 -7.34
CA ILE A 160 11.87 -29.51 -6.18
C ILE A 160 10.41 -29.79 -6.60
N ILE A 161 9.85 -28.94 -7.47
CA ILE A 161 8.47 -29.13 -7.96
C ILE A 161 8.34 -30.44 -8.77
N LYS A 162 9.35 -30.80 -9.58
CA LYS A 162 9.36 -32.10 -10.29
C LYS A 162 9.44 -33.27 -9.31
N GLU A 163 10.29 -33.17 -8.29
CA GLU A 163 10.39 -34.17 -7.23
C GLU A 163 9.04 -34.36 -6.52
N LEU A 164 8.39 -33.28 -6.12
CA LEU A 164 7.05 -33.30 -5.49
C LEU A 164 6.00 -33.99 -6.41
N LYS A 165 5.96 -33.61 -7.69
CA LYS A 165 5.02 -34.20 -8.64
C LYS A 165 5.24 -35.73 -8.80
N ASN A 166 6.48 -36.19 -8.84
CA ASN A 166 6.81 -37.60 -8.92
C ASN A 166 6.37 -38.36 -7.65
N MET A 167 6.51 -37.74 -6.49
CA MET A 167 6.05 -38.29 -5.22
C MET A 167 4.52 -38.39 -5.15
N GLU A 168 3.80 -37.39 -5.66
CA GLU A 168 2.33 -37.34 -5.67
C GLU A 168 1.68 -38.58 -6.33
N VAL A 169 2.34 -39.14 -7.34
CA VAL A 169 1.83 -40.37 -8.05
C VAL A 169 1.71 -41.57 -7.12
N THR A 170 2.55 -41.63 -6.07
CA THR A 170 2.62 -42.77 -5.15
C THR A 170 1.92 -42.54 -3.82
N LEU A 171 1.36 -41.32 -3.63
CA LEU A 171 0.69 -40.92 -2.40
C LEU A 171 -0.80 -41.19 -2.46
N ASP A 172 -1.40 -41.36 -1.30
CA ASP A 172 -2.85 -41.40 -1.15
C ASP A 172 -3.48 -40.05 -1.49
N ARG A 173 -4.44 -40.08 -2.41
CA ARG A 173 -5.02 -38.86 -2.97
C ARG A 173 -5.81 -38.04 -1.93
N GLU A 174 -6.56 -38.76 -1.08
CA GLU A 174 -7.38 -38.09 -0.04
C GLU A 174 -6.48 -37.37 0.99
N LEU A 175 -5.42 -38.05 1.41
CA LEU A 175 -4.46 -37.49 2.37
C LEU A 175 -3.65 -36.36 1.76
N LEU A 176 -3.29 -36.46 0.48
CA LEU A 176 -2.61 -35.37 -0.23
C LEU A 176 -3.49 -34.12 -0.37
N ASP A 177 -4.78 -34.31 -0.70
CA ASP A 177 -5.72 -33.20 -0.79
C ASP A 177 -5.92 -32.54 0.58
N LYS A 178 -5.99 -33.31 1.63
CA LYS A 178 -6.03 -32.83 3.01
C LYS A 178 -4.75 -32.04 3.38
N TYR A 179 -3.59 -32.57 3.01
CA TYR A 179 -2.30 -31.90 3.18
C TYR A 179 -2.31 -30.53 2.49
N LYS A 180 -2.70 -30.47 1.21
CA LYS A 180 -2.73 -29.24 0.42
C LYS A 180 -3.66 -28.19 1.03
N LYS A 181 -4.81 -28.58 1.57
CA LYS A 181 -5.74 -27.68 2.26
C LYS A 181 -5.11 -27.06 3.53
N ILE A 182 -4.49 -27.89 4.37
CA ILE A 182 -3.86 -27.41 5.62
C ILE A 182 -2.63 -26.55 5.30
N ARG A 183 -1.82 -26.97 4.30
CA ARG A 183 -0.61 -26.27 3.85
C ARG A 183 -0.86 -24.81 3.48
N ALA A 184 -2.03 -24.50 2.95
CA ALA A 184 -2.38 -23.12 2.55
C ALA A 184 -2.33 -22.13 3.73
N SER A 185 -2.64 -22.58 4.95
CA SER A 185 -2.71 -21.74 6.15
C SER A 185 -1.69 -22.07 7.23
N LYS A 186 -1.23 -23.33 7.30
CA LYS A 186 -0.40 -23.82 8.42
C LYS A 186 0.72 -24.73 7.95
N ARG A 187 1.93 -24.44 8.40
CA ARG A 187 3.15 -25.17 8.05
C ARG A 187 4.02 -25.37 9.30
N PRO A 188 4.61 -26.53 9.52
CA PRO A 188 4.40 -27.80 8.81
C PRO A 188 2.97 -28.35 9.00
N VAL A 189 2.53 -29.25 8.11
CA VAL A 189 1.20 -29.88 8.16
C VAL A 189 1.19 -31.10 9.06
N PHE A 190 2.15 -32.01 8.87
CA PHE A 190 2.40 -33.13 9.74
C PHE A 190 3.31 -32.69 10.87
N VAL A 191 2.87 -32.95 12.10
CA VAL A 191 3.62 -32.60 13.32
C VAL A 191 3.66 -33.79 14.27
N PRO A 192 4.78 -33.98 14.97
CA PRO A 192 4.86 -35.08 15.91
C PRO A 192 3.89 -34.88 17.08
N PHE A 193 3.45 -35.99 17.64
CA PHE A 193 2.79 -36.04 18.92
C PHE A 193 3.83 -36.17 20.03
N HIS A 194 3.81 -35.26 21.00
CA HIS A 194 4.72 -35.29 22.12
C HIS A 194 4.01 -35.83 23.37
N LYS A 195 4.58 -36.84 24.00
CA LYS A 195 4.07 -37.39 25.27
C LYS A 195 4.18 -36.33 26.39
N PRO A 196 3.19 -36.28 27.31
CA PRO A 196 2.10 -37.26 27.42
C PRO A 196 0.94 -37.05 26.43
N ASN A 197 0.65 -35.82 25.98
CA ASN A 197 -0.55 -35.52 25.18
C ASN A 197 -0.48 -34.15 24.46
N ILE A 198 0.67 -33.75 23.99
CA ILE A 198 0.89 -32.40 23.39
C ILE A 198 1.03 -32.47 21.87
N CYS A 199 0.29 -31.62 21.16
CA CYS A 199 0.47 -31.42 19.74
C CYS A 199 1.77 -30.67 19.45
N GLY A 200 2.72 -31.25 18.70
CA GLY A 200 3.99 -30.62 18.31
C GLY A 200 3.86 -29.40 17.40
N GLY A 201 2.65 -29.08 16.94
CA GLY A 201 2.41 -27.94 16.06
C GLY A 201 1.85 -26.69 16.75
N CYS A 202 0.97 -26.84 17.74
CA CYS A 202 0.37 -25.73 18.47
C CYS A 202 0.70 -25.72 19.96
N GLY A 203 1.34 -26.74 20.48
CA GLY A 203 1.68 -26.86 21.92
C GLY A 203 0.49 -27.10 22.84
N MET A 204 -0.71 -27.28 22.28
CA MET A 204 -1.92 -27.51 23.08
C MET A 204 -2.09 -29.00 23.40
N GLU A 205 -2.72 -29.24 24.54
CA GLU A 205 -3.12 -30.57 24.94
C GLU A 205 -4.13 -31.19 23.97
N VAL A 206 -3.98 -32.48 23.67
CA VAL A 206 -4.84 -33.24 22.81
C VAL A 206 -5.72 -34.16 23.64
N ALA A 207 -7.00 -34.20 23.34
CA ALA A 207 -7.96 -34.99 24.09
C ALA A 207 -7.65 -36.49 24.03
N GLN A 208 -7.97 -37.22 25.12
CA GLN A 208 -7.61 -38.62 25.30
C GLN A 208 -8.21 -39.56 24.24
N ASP A 209 -9.36 -39.23 23.70
CA ASP A 209 -9.98 -40.00 22.62
C ASP A 209 -9.17 -39.99 21.30
N VAL A 210 -8.51 -38.84 21.01
CA VAL A 210 -7.60 -38.70 19.86
C VAL A 210 -6.32 -39.49 20.08
N ILE A 211 -5.81 -39.49 21.32
CA ILE A 211 -4.62 -40.25 21.71
C ILE A 211 -4.88 -41.77 21.59
N ASN A 212 -6.02 -42.24 22.11
CA ASN A 212 -6.41 -43.63 21.99
C ASN A 212 -6.51 -44.07 20.53
N LYS A 213 -7.09 -43.25 19.66
CA LYS A 213 -7.14 -43.53 18.21
C LYS A 213 -5.76 -43.61 17.56
N LEU A 214 -4.78 -42.78 18.01
CA LEU A 214 -3.39 -42.90 17.56
C LEU A 214 -2.72 -44.18 18.03
N GLY A 215 -3.10 -44.72 19.20
CA GLY A 215 -2.61 -45.98 19.79
C GLY A 215 -3.24 -47.25 19.19
N GLU A 216 -4.48 -47.16 18.68
CA GLU A 216 -5.27 -48.30 18.14
C GLU A 216 -4.94 -48.63 16.67
N GLY A 217 -3.72 -48.32 16.20
CA GLY A 217 -3.28 -48.65 14.83
C GLY A 217 -3.58 -47.54 13.80
N ARG A 218 -4.19 -46.46 14.16
CA ARG A 218 -4.30 -45.27 13.31
C ARG A 218 -3.06 -44.42 13.47
N LYS A 219 -2.17 -44.46 12.49
CA LYS A 219 -0.86 -43.79 12.53
C LYS A 219 -0.94 -42.23 12.52
N ILE A 220 -2.11 -41.67 12.20
CA ILE A 220 -2.33 -40.22 12.09
C ILE A 220 -3.72 -39.82 12.60
N GLN A 221 -3.80 -38.65 13.21
CA GLN A 221 -5.06 -38.00 13.58
C GLN A 221 -4.98 -36.47 13.32
N GLU A 222 -6.11 -35.81 13.25
CA GLU A 222 -6.18 -34.37 13.15
C GLU A 222 -6.21 -33.74 14.53
N CYS A 223 -5.38 -32.73 14.76
CA CYS A 223 -5.41 -31.98 16.00
C CYS A 223 -6.69 -31.14 16.08
N PRO A 224 -7.56 -31.31 17.10
CA PRO A 224 -8.82 -30.58 17.20
C PRO A 224 -8.61 -29.07 17.41
N ASN A 225 -7.46 -28.67 17.96
CA ASN A 225 -7.17 -27.27 18.24
C ASN A 225 -6.62 -26.51 17.02
N CYS A 226 -5.72 -27.13 16.26
CA CYS A 226 -5.05 -26.42 15.16
C CYS A 226 -5.29 -27.00 13.78
N GLY A 227 -5.94 -28.16 13.67
CA GLY A 227 -6.25 -28.83 12.40
C GLY A 227 -5.04 -29.43 11.67
N ARG A 228 -3.82 -29.41 12.27
CA ARG A 228 -2.66 -30.13 11.71
C ARG A 228 -2.80 -31.61 11.91
N ILE A 229 -2.11 -32.38 11.10
CA ILE A 229 -2.09 -33.84 11.21
C ILE A 229 -1.01 -34.22 12.20
N ILE A 230 -1.41 -34.82 13.32
CA ILE A 230 -0.50 -35.37 14.32
C ILE A 230 -0.20 -36.83 14.04
N TYR A 231 1.03 -37.24 14.29
CA TYR A 231 1.50 -38.60 14.13
C TYR A 231 2.35 -39.05 15.34
N ASN A 232 2.34 -40.36 15.61
CA ASN A 232 3.18 -40.92 16.66
C ASN A 232 4.60 -41.11 16.10
N GLN A 233 5.62 -40.63 16.84
CA GLN A 233 7.01 -40.99 16.61
C GLN A 233 7.27 -42.30 17.37
N ASP A 234 7.27 -43.41 16.67
CA ASP A 234 7.70 -44.68 17.23
C ASP A 234 9.19 -44.67 17.48
#